data_a402dcab15933d951a5b7c9fbe55c3bc
#
_entry.id   a402dcab15933d951a5b7c9fbe55c3bc
#
_cell.length_a   1.000
_cell.length_b   1.000
_cell.length_c   1.000
_cell.angle_alpha   90.00
_cell.angle_beta   90.00
_cell.angle_gamma   90.00
#
_symmetry.space_group_name_H-M   'P 1'
#
loop_
_entity.id
_entity.type
_entity.pdbx_description
1 polymer ?
#
loop_
_entity_poly.entity_id
_entity_poly.type
_entity_poly.pdbx_seq_one_letter_code
_entity_poly.pdbx_strand_id
1 'polypeptide(L)'
;QNQQEYQLLKGRIYDYEDYVEAWAHEIKTPVSLLTMLLDNRRDDIPEHERRKLDYIRNRIQESVNQMLFYARLKSARKDYLLEAVLLSECMEDVLEDYRPLLEEKGFLINMDICDSVVLSDRRSLHFLLSQVISNCVKYCRDDIRPELSLSFIREGIYDSLTIRDNGIGVRSSDLPYIFEKGFTGDSGAGRKKATGMGLYLA
;
A
#
# COMPACT_ATOMS: atom_id res chain seq x y z
N GLN A 1 37.09 19.35 -7.76
CA GLN A 1 36.18 18.97 -8.83
C GLN A 1 35.12 17.95 -8.34
N ASN A 2 35.50 16.83 -7.76
CA ASN A 2 34.57 15.79 -7.26
C ASN A 2 33.60 16.30 -6.17
N GLN A 3 34.03 17.21 -5.31
CA GLN A 3 33.18 17.71 -4.21
C GLN A 3 32.11 18.70 -4.68
N GLN A 4 32.42 19.50 -5.69
CA GLN A 4 31.45 20.41 -6.33
C GLN A 4 30.40 19.63 -7.16
N GLU A 5 30.84 18.63 -7.89
CA GLU A 5 29.97 17.74 -8.67
C GLU A 5 29.03 16.93 -7.78
N TYR A 6 29.54 16.43 -6.65
CA TYR A 6 28.72 15.76 -5.62
C TYR A 6 27.65 16.68 -5.01
N GLN A 7 28.00 17.94 -4.68
CA GLN A 7 27.04 18.90 -4.14
C GLN A 7 25.97 19.28 -5.17
N LEU A 8 26.35 19.42 -6.45
CA LEU A 8 25.42 19.73 -7.53
C LEU A 8 24.46 18.58 -7.81
N LEU A 9 24.97 17.32 -7.77
CA LEU A 9 24.14 16.12 -7.92
C LEU A 9 23.16 15.97 -6.75
N LYS A 10 23.63 16.26 -5.55
CA LYS A 10 22.82 16.24 -4.33
C LYS A 10 21.71 17.30 -4.37
N GLY A 11 22.02 18.52 -4.83
CA GLY A 11 21.01 19.56 -5.04
C GLY A 11 19.93 19.14 -6.03
N ARG A 12 20.28 18.55 -7.18
CA ARG A 12 19.32 18.06 -8.16
C ARG A 12 18.41 16.94 -7.63
N ILE A 13 18.93 16.09 -6.75
CA ILE A 13 18.13 15.04 -6.10
C ILE A 13 17.10 15.69 -5.19
N TYR A 14 17.47 16.68 -4.39
CA TYR A 14 16.53 17.40 -3.52
C TYR A 14 15.44 18.14 -4.32
N ASP A 15 15.82 18.86 -5.36
CA ASP A 15 14.85 19.56 -6.22
C ASP A 15 13.85 18.59 -6.84
N TYR A 16 14.31 17.39 -7.22
CA TYR A 16 13.44 16.35 -7.77
C TYR A 16 12.50 15.74 -6.71
N GLU A 17 12.98 15.55 -5.50
CA GLU A 17 12.18 15.04 -4.37
C GLU A 17 11.07 16.02 -4.00
N ASP A 18 11.41 17.30 -3.81
CA ASP A 18 10.45 18.36 -3.52
C ASP A 18 9.40 18.50 -4.64
N TYR A 19 9.83 18.37 -5.90
CA TYR A 19 8.93 18.39 -7.06
C TYR A 19 7.94 17.23 -7.04
N VAL A 20 8.43 16.00 -6.77
CA VAL A 20 7.58 14.80 -6.71
C VAL A 20 6.56 14.91 -5.58
N GLU A 21 6.97 15.42 -4.42
CA GLU A 21 6.09 15.61 -3.27
C GLU A 21 5.00 16.65 -3.56
N ALA A 22 5.37 17.81 -4.12
CA ALA A 22 4.43 18.84 -4.55
C ALA A 22 3.43 18.32 -5.58
N TRP A 23 3.92 17.61 -6.59
CA TRP A 23 3.09 17.05 -7.67
C TRP A 23 2.11 15.99 -7.16
N ALA A 24 2.54 15.14 -6.24
CA ALA A 24 1.66 14.15 -5.64
C ALA A 24 0.57 14.80 -4.77
N HIS A 25 0.86 15.93 -4.09
CA HIS A 25 -0.15 16.73 -3.41
C HIS A 25 -1.15 17.33 -4.39
N GLU A 26 -0.69 17.83 -5.54
CA GLU A 26 -1.58 18.37 -6.58
C GLU A 26 -2.51 17.31 -7.15
N ILE A 27 -2.07 16.04 -7.27
CA ILE A 27 -2.93 14.95 -7.74
C ILE A 27 -3.93 14.51 -6.66
N LYS A 28 -3.58 14.57 -5.37
CA LYS A 28 -4.51 14.22 -4.29
C LYS A 28 -5.78 15.05 -4.33
N THR A 29 -5.68 16.34 -4.64
CA THR A 29 -6.81 17.26 -4.69
C THR A 29 -7.88 16.84 -5.70
N PRO A 30 -7.59 16.63 -7.00
CA PRO A 30 -8.59 16.17 -7.95
C PRO A 30 -9.11 14.75 -7.65
N VAL A 31 -8.31 13.88 -7.05
CA VAL A 31 -8.77 12.54 -6.61
C VAL A 31 -9.77 12.67 -5.47
N SER A 32 -9.54 13.57 -4.51
CA SER A 32 -10.50 13.84 -3.43
C SER A 32 -11.80 14.44 -3.96
N LEU A 33 -11.73 15.36 -4.94
CA LEU A 33 -12.89 15.90 -5.61
C LEU A 33 -13.67 14.81 -6.39
N LEU A 34 -12.97 13.91 -7.06
CA LEU A 34 -13.58 12.76 -7.73
C LEU A 34 -14.31 11.87 -6.72
N THR A 35 -13.70 11.59 -5.58
CA THR A 35 -14.32 10.84 -4.48
C THR A 35 -15.61 11.50 -4.04
N MET A 36 -15.56 12.80 -3.73
CA MET A 36 -16.73 13.57 -3.30
C MET A 36 -17.86 13.59 -4.36
N LEU A 37 -17.51 13.69 -5.64
CA LEU A 37 -18.48 13.62 -6.74
C LEU A 37 -19.13 12.26 -6.87
N LEU A 38 -18.37 11.17 -6.73
CA LEU A 38 -18.89 9.81 -6.78
C LEU A 38 -19.80 9.52 -5.59
N ASP A 39 -19.43 9.97 -4.40
CA ASP A 39 -20.22 9.79 -3.19
C ASP A 39 -21.54 10.59 -3.25
N ASN A 40 -21.50 11.85 -3.73
CA ASN A 40 -22.67 12.70 -3.86
C ASN A 40 -23.65 12.25 -4.96
N ARG A 41 -23.18 11.52 -5.97
CA ARG A 41 -24.01 11.00 -7.07
C ARG A 41 -24.16 9.48 -7.04
N ARG A 42 -24.02 8.91 -5.86
CA ARG A 42 -24.03 7.45 -5.68
C ARG A 42 -25.26 6.77 -6.25
N ASP A 43 -26.42 7.42 -6.11
CA ASP A 43 -27.72 6.89 -6.55
C ASP A 43 -28.02 7.16 -8.04
N ASP A 44 -27.30 8.13 -8.65
CA ASP A 44 -27.48 8.50 -10.05
C ASP A 44 -26.66 7.63 -11.01
N ILE A 45 -25.62 6.93 -10.51
CA ILE A 45 -24.69 6.15 -11.31
C ILE A 45 -25.07 4.67 -11.23
N PRO A 46 -25.24 3.97 -12.38
CA PRO A 46 -25.47 2.54 -12.40
C PRO A 46 -24.37 1.78 -11.62
N GLU A 47 -24.78 0.79 -10.84
CA GLU A 47 -23.88 0.10 -9.91
C GLU A 47 -22.60 -0.47 -10.58
N HIS A 48 -22.75 -1.00 -11.81
CA HIS A 48 -21.60 -1.54 -12.55
C HIS A 48 -20.60 -0.47 -13.01
N GLU A 49 -21.07 0.76 -13.30
CA GLU A 49 -20.21 1.89 -13.67
C GLU A 49 -19.54 2.47 -12.42
N ARG A 50 -20.27 2.58 -11.32
CA ARG A 50 -19.76 3.01 -10.03
C ARG A 50 -18.60 2.12 -9.58
N ARG A 51 -18.75 0.78 -9.63
CA ARG A 51 -17.66 -0.15 -9.28
C ARG A 51 -16.40 0.06 -10.12
N LYS A 52 -16.56 0.36 -11.41
CA LYS A 52 -15.41 0.68 -12.27
C LYS A 52 -14.73 1.99 -11.89
N LEU A 53 -15.52 3.01 -11.57
CA LEU A 53 -15.01 4.32 -11.16
C LEU A 53 -14.31 4.25 -9.80
N ASP A 54 -14.89 3.54 -8.83
CA ASP A 54 -14.26 3.27 -7.53
C ASP A 54 -12.95 2.51 -7.68
N TYR A 55 -12.92 1.50 -8.55
CA TYR A 55 -11.68 0.78 -8.86
C TYR A 55 -10.61 1.72 -9.44
N ILE A 56 -10.97 2.58 -10.41
CA ILE A 56 -10.03 3.52 -11.04
C ILE A 56 -9.52 4.54 -10.00
N ARG A 57 -10.42 5.10 -9.20
CA ARG A 57 -10.08 6.03 -8.10
C ARG A 57 -9.08 5.39 -7.14
N ASN A 58 -9.36 4.20 -6.65
CA ASN A 58 -8.48 3.48 -5.71
C ASN A 58 -7.11 3.21 -6.34
N ARG A 59 -7.05 2.84 -7.62
CA ARG A 59 -5.78 2.65 -8.35
C ARG A 59 -4.95 3.93 -8.47
N ILE A 60 -5.60 5.06 -8.72
CA ILE A 60 -4.92 6.36 -8.76
C ILE A 60 -4.38 6.71 -7.37
N GLN A 61 -5.21 6.58 -6.33
CA GLN A 61 -4.83 6.85 -4.95
C GLN A 61 -3.64 5.98 -4.51
N GLU A 62 -3.67 4.69 -4.81
CA GLU A 62 -2.59 3.74 -4.52
C GLU A 62 -1.28 4.17 -5.23
N SER A 63 -1.37 4.54 -6.51
CA SER A 63 -0.20 4.99 -7.28
C SER A 63 0.41 6.28 -6.73
N VAL A 64 -0.42 7.24 -6.32
CA VAL A 64 0.03 8.49 -5.70
C VAL A 64 0.69 8.22 -4.34
N ASN A 65 0.10 7.36 -3.52
CA ASN A 65 0.68 6.99 -2.22
C ASN A 65 2.03 6.27 -2.38
N GLN A 66 2.16 5.36 -3.37
CA GLN A 66 3.44 4.72 -3.70
C GLN A 66 4.50 5.73 -4.12
N MET A 67 4.14 6.72 -4.94
CA MET A 67 5.04 7.76 -5.41
C MET A 67 5.52 8.66 -4.26
N LEU A 68 4.61 9.08 -3.38
CA LEU A 68 4.94 9.87 -2.18
C LEU A 68 5.87 9.10 -1.24
N PHE A 69 5.56 7.82 -1.01
CA PHE A 69 6.37 7.00 -0.13
C PHE A 69 7.79 6.78 -0.71
N TYR A 70 7.88 6.54 -2.03
CA TYR A 70 9.16 6.42 -2.71
C TYR A 70 9.98 7.71 -2.62
N ALA A 71 9.36 8.87 -2.80
CA ALA A 71 10.02 10.17 -2.64
C ALA A 71 10.60 10.33 -1.23
N ARG A 72 9.80 9.99 -0.19
CA ARG A 72 10.27 10.02 1.22
C ARG A 72 11.42 9.08 1.50
N LEU A 73 11.39 7.86 0.98
CA LEU A 73 12.49 6.89 1.15
C LEU A 73 13.81 7.41 0.56
N LYS A 74 13.73 8.21 -0.51
CA LYS A 74 14.90 8.79 -1.19
C LYS A 74 15.32 10.11 -0.60
N SER A 75 14.43 10.78 0.15
CA SER A 75 14.73 12.06 0.77
C SER A 75 15.89 11.94 1.78
N ALA A 76 16.81 12.87 1.71
CA ALA A 76 17.88 13.00 2.69
C ALA A 76 17.38 13.55 4.03
N ARG A 77 16.22 14.21 4.04
CA ARG A 77 15.47 14.61 5.23
C ARG A 77 14.49 13.50 5.58
N LYS A 78 14.99 12.51 6.33
CA LYS A 78 14.12 11.44 6.84
C LYS A 78 13.36 11.96 8.06
N ASP A 79 12.29 12.70 7.82
CA ASP A 79 11.38 13.18 8.87
C ASP A 79 10.43 12.04 9.29
N TYR A 80 11.01 10.94 9.79
CA TYR A 80 10.22 9.89 10.42
C TYR A 80 9.80 10.38 11.80
N LEU A 81 8.49 10.49 12.00
CA LEU A 81 7.92 10.77 13.32
C LEU A 81 7.69 9.44 14.05
N LEU A 82 8.68 9.03 14.83
CA LEU A 82 8.53 7.84 15.68
C LEU A 82 7.59 8.17 16.83
N GLU A 83 6.47 7.48 16.89
CA GLU A 83 5.45 7.60 17.92
C GLU A 83 4.98 6.22 18.40
N ALA A 84 4.30 6.19 19.52
CA ALA A 84 3.66 4.99 20.03
C ALA A 84 2.38 4.74 19.21
N VAL A 85 2.43 3.73 18.34
CA VAL A 85 1.32 3.37 17.45
C VAL A 85 0.61 2.13 18.00
N LEU A 86 -0.70 2.23 18.24
CA LEU A 86 -1.52 1.07 18.54
C LEU A 86 -1.75 0.27 17.26
N LEU A 87 -1.22 -0.94 17.22
CA LEU A 87 -1.15 -1.75 16.00
C LEU A 87 -2.54 -2.18 15.51
N SER A 88 -3.47 -2.48 16.45
CA SER A 88 -4.86 -2.81 16.14
C SER A 88 -5.55 -1.66 15.40
N GLU A 89 -5.47 -0.43 15.93
CA GLU A 89 -6.07 0.75 15.26
C GLU A 89 -5.47 0.98 13.86
N CYS A 90 -4.14 0.90 13.74
CA CYS A 90 -3.49 1.09 12.44
C CYS A 90 -3.93 0.04 11.42
N MET A 91 -4.14 -1.21 11.85
CA MET A 91 -4.63 -2.28 11.00
C MET A 91 -6.11 -2.10 10.64
N GLU A 92 -6.93 -1.68 11.60
CA GLU A 92 -8.35 -1.35 11.36
C GLU A 92 -8.51 -0.23 10.34
N ASP A 93 -7.71 0.84 10.43
CA ASP A 93 -7.67 1.93 9.44
C ASP A 93 -7.37 1.38 8.04
N VAL A 94 -6.37 0.50 7.92
CA VAL A 94 -6.02 -0.13 6.64
C VAL A 94 -7.14 -1.02 6.12
N LEU A 95 -7.74 -1.86 6.97
CA LEU A 95 -8.85 -2.73 6.56
C LEU A 95 -10.08 -1.92 6.14
N GLU A 96 -10.32 -0.76 6.78
CA GLU A 96 -11.40 0.16 6.39
C GLU A 96 -11.17 0.74 5.00
N ASP A 97 -9.94 1.15 4.67
CA ASP A 97 -9.59 1.64 3.33
C ASP A 97 -9.86 0.60 2.23
N TYR A 98 -9.72 -0.69 2.55
CA TYR A 98 -9.95 -1.80 1.61
C TYR A 98 -11.31 -2.47 1.79
N ARG A 99 -12.15 -2.03 2.74
CA ARG A 99 -13.45 -2.66 3.05
C ARG A 99 -14.31 -2.95 1.83
N PRO A 100 -14.55 -2.00 0.90
CA PRO A 100 -15.38 -2.26 -0.27
C PRO A 100 -14.88 -3.41 -1.14
N LEU A 101 -13.56 -3.54 -1.29
CA LEU A 101 -12.93 -4.60 -2.08
C LEU A 101 -12.95 -5.95 -1.35
N LEU A 102 -12.74 -5.92 -0.03
CA LEU A 102 -12.77 -7.11 0.82
C LEU A 102 -14.18 -7.71 0.88
N GLU A 103 -15.20 -6.85 1.01
CA GLU A 103 -16.61 -7.26 0.99
C GLU A 103 -17.04 -7.77 -0.39
N GLU A 104 -16.68 -7.07 -1.48
CA GLU A 104 -16.99 -7.50 -2.85
C GLU A 104 -16.45 -8.91 -3.14
N LYS A 105 -15.25 -9.22 -2.65
CA LYS A 105 -14.62 -10.53 -2.82
C LYS A 105 -15.02 -11.56 -1.77
N GLY A 106 -15.76 -11.15 -0.74
CA GLY A 106 -16.27 -12.02 0.31
C GLY A 106 -15.18 -12.55 1.25
N PHE A 107 -14.17 -11.74 1.55
CA PHE A 107 -13.09 -12.13 2.47
C PHE A 107 -13.62 -12.50 3.86
N LEU A 108 -13.09 -13.59 4.41
CA LEU A 108 -13.17 -13.90 5.82
C LEU A 108 -11.92 -13.33 6.52
N ILE A 109 -12.12 -12.43 7.46
CA ILE A 109 -11.03 -11.75 8.16
C ILE A 109 -11.00 -12.25 9.60
N ASN A 110 -9.86 -12.80 10.03
CA ASN A 110 -9.58 -13.19 11.40
C ASN A 110 -8.44 -12.31 11.92
N MET A 111 -8.72 -11.46 12.90
CA MET A 111 -7.75 -10.55 13.50
C MET A 111 -7.53 -10.94 14.97
N ASP A 112 -6.32 -11.41 15.27
CA ASP A 112 -5.82 -11.73 16.60
C ASP A 112 -4.62 -10.82 16.90
N ILE A 113 -4.91 -9.53 16.99
CA ILE A 113 -3.96 -8.47 17.32
C ILE A 113 -4.48 -7.86 18.62
N CYS A 114 -3.89 -8.26 19.76
CA CYS A 114 -4.18 -7.59 21.02
C CYS A 114 -3.65 -6.15 21.01
N ASP A 115 -4.03 -5.34 22.01
CA ASP A 115 -3.67 -3.93 22.19
C ASP A 115 -2.14 -3.73 22.32
N SER A 116 -1.44 -4.01 21.23
CA SER A 116 0.02 -3.92 21.17
C SER A 116 0.44 -2.59 20.62
N VAL A 117 1.28 -1.89 21.39
CA VAL A 117 1.89 -0.62 21.00
C VAL A 117 3.28 -0.89 20.45
N VAL A 118 3.55 -0.38 19.26
CA VAL A 118 4.87 -0.41 18.61
C VAL A 118 5.39 1.01 18.40
N LEU A 119 6.71 1.19 18.51
CA LEU A 119 7.35 2.47 18.20
C LEU A 119 7.61 2.55 16.70
N SER A 120 6.85 3.33 15.97
CA SER A 120 6.94 3.42 14.52
C SER A 120 6.49 4.79 14.00
N ASP A 121 6.79 5.08 12.74
CA ASP A 121 6.11 6.15 12.00
C ASP A 121 4.78 5.61 11.47
N ARG A 122 3.66 6.15 12.01
CA ARG A 122 2.30 5.67 11.68
C ARG A 122 2.02 5.68 10.19
N ARG A 123 2.50 6.69 9.45
CA ARG A 123 2.26 6.81 8.01
C ARG A 123 2.99 5.74 7.22
N SER A 124 4.25 5.46 7.61
CA SER A 124 5.04 4.41 6.98
C SER A 124 4.48 3.04 7.28
N LEU A 125 4.07 2.79 8.52
CA LEU A 125 3.44 1.53 8.93
C LEU A 125 2.13 1.31 8.18
N HIS A 126 1.25 2.30 8.14
CA HIS A 126 -0.02 2.24 7.40
C HIS A 126 0.22 1.96 5.91
N PHE A 127 1.20 2.63 5.29
CA PHE A 127 1.55 2.38 3.88
C PHE A 127 2.02 0.93 3.67
N LEU A 128 2.92 0.44 4.51
CA LEU A 128 3.44 -0.93 4.49
C LEU A 128 2.31 -1.97 4.55
N LEU A 129 1.44 -1.83 5.55
CA LEU A 129 0.29 -2.71 5.75
C LEU A 129 -0.66 -2.65 4.55
N SER A 130 -0.93 -1.46 4.02
CA SER A 130 -1.75 -1.26 2.82
C SER A 130 -1.20 -2.00 1.60
N GLN A 131 0.14 -2.02 1.40
CA GLN A 131 0.75 -2.75 0.28
C GLN A 131 0.53 -4.26 0.42
N VAL A 132 0.62 -4.80 1.63
CA VAL A 132 0.39 -6.23 1.89
C VAL A 132 -1.09 -6.58 1.67
N ILE A 133 -2.02 -5.82 2.25
CA ILE A 133 -3.46 -6.03 2.07
C ILE A 133 -3.88 -5.89 0.60
N SER A 134 -3.36 -4.89 -0.11
CA SER A 134 -3.56 -4.74 -1.57
C SER A 134 -3.14 -6.00 -2.33
N ASN A 135 -2.00 -6.59 -1.98
CA ASN A 135 -1.54 -7.84 -2.58
C ASN A 135 -2.47 -9.02 -2.24
N CYS A 136 -2.94 -9.17 -1.01
CA CYS A 136 -3.89 -10.21 -0.63
C CYS A 136 -5.19 -10.12 -1.47
N VAL A 137 -5.73 -8.91 -1.63
CA VAL A 137 -6.93 -8.66 -2.46
C VAL A 137 -6.68 -8.96 -3.94
N LYS A 138 -5.51 -8.57 -4.45
CA LYS A 138 -5.15 -8.71 -5.87
C LYS A 138 -4.87 -10.16 -6.28
N TYR A 139 -4.25 -10.93 -5.39
CA TYR A 139 -3.79 -12.28 -5.66
C TYR A 139 -4.65 -13.35 -4.98
N CYS A 140 -5.87 -13.00 -4.51
CA CYS A 140 -6.82 -13.97 -4.02
C CYS A 140 -7.24 -14.94 -5.14
N ARG A 141 -7.68 -16.12 -4.74
CA ARG A 141 -8.21 -17.15 -5.63
C ARG A 141 -9.70 -16.92 -5.86
N ASP A 142 -10.17 -17.26 -7.06
CA ASP A 142 -11.60 -17.13 -7.42
C ASP A 142 -12.38 -18.43 -7.15
N ASP A 143 -11.69 -19.55 -6.91
CA ASP A 143 -12.27 -20.90 -6.73
C ASP A 143 -12.53 -21.27 -5.26
N ILE A 144 -12.04 -20.48 -4.32
CA ILE A 144 -12.27 -20.66 -2.88
C ILE A 144 -12.63 -19.34 -2.24
N ARG A 145 -13.27 -19.40 -1.07
CA ARG A 145 -13.50 -18.20 -0.27
C ARG A 145 -12.16 -17.63 0.20
N PRO A 146 -11.86 -16.37 -0.10
CA PRO A 146 -10.61 -15.77 0.35
C PRO A 146 -10.62 -15.55 1.86
N GLU A 147 -9.49 -15.83 2.49
CA GLU A 147 -9.26 -15.68 3.93
C GLU A 147 -8.04 -14.83 4.19
N LEU A 148 -8.13 -13.99 5.21
CA LEU A 148 -7.06 -13.15 5.71
C LEU A 148 -6.93 -13.34 7.23
N SER A 149 -5.78 -13.81 7.68
CA SER A 149 -5.48 -13.97 9.11
C SER A 149 -4.36 -13.03 9.51
N LEU A 150 -4.60 -12.28 10.58
CA LEU A 150 -3.71 -11.26 11.13
C LEU A 150 -3.42 -11.64 12.57
N SER A 151 -2.16 -11.83 12.92
CA SER A 151 -1.76 -12.15 14.29
C SER A 151 -0.50 -11.40 14.70
N PHE A 152 -0.42 -11.04 15.97
CA PHE A 152 0.73 -10.36 16.56
C PHE A 152 1.24 -11.14 17.75
N ILE A 153 2.55 -11.36 17.79
CA ILE A 153 3.23 -12.07 18.86
C ILE A 153 4.43 -11.23 19.30
N ARG A 154 4.55 -11.06 20.62
CA ARG A 154 5.73 -10.46 21.23
C ARG A 154 6.62 -11.56 21.81
N GLU A 155 7.75 -11.82 21.18
CA GLU A 155 8.70 -12.85 21.58
C GLU A 155 10.07 -12.25 21.94
N GLY A 156 10.31 -12.06 23.24
CA GLY A 156 11.58 -11.57 23.74
C GLY A 156 11.90 -10.16 23.26
N ILE A 157 12.89 -10.04 22.34
CA ILE A 157 13.34 -8.76 21.80
C ILE A 157 12.72 -8.42 20.45
N TYR A 158 11.94 -9.32 19.87
CA TYR A 158 11.30 -9.14 18.57
C TYR A 158 9.77 -9.09 18.72
N ASP A 159 9.17 -8.17 18.02
CA ASP A 159 7.75 -8.10 17.78
C ASP A 159 7.47 -8.63 16.38
N SER A 160 6.55 -9.59 16.24
CA SER A 160 6.21 -10.24 14.98
C SER A 160 4.75 -10.03 14.62
N LEU A 161 4.47 -9.29 13.54
CA LEU A 161 3.16 -9.21 12.92
C LEU A 161 3.10 -10.18 11.74
N THR A 162 2.20 -11.14 11.80
CA THR A 162 1.99 -12.11 10.73
C THR A 162 0.69 -11.80 10.00
N ILE A 163 0.78 -11.63 8.68
CA ILE A 163 -0.35 -11.46 7.77
C ILE A 163 -0.34 -12.66 6.83
N ARG A 164 -1.41 -13.45 6.84
CA ARG A 164 -1.55 -14.67 6.04
C ARG A 164 -2.80 -14.62 5.21
N ASP A 165 -2.66 -14.91 3.91
CA ASP A 165 -3.75 -15.13 2.98
C ASP A 165 -3.76 -16.58 2.45
N ASN A 166 -4.89 -17.01 1.87
CA ASN A 166 -5.03 -18.30 1.18
C ASN A 166 -5.06 -18.14 -0.35
N GLY A 167 -4.45 -17.08 -0.87
CA GLY A 167 -4.40 -16.75 -2.28
C GLY A 167 -3.58 -17.72 -3.13
N ILE A 168 -3.17 -17.26 -4.32
CA ILE A 168 -2.40 -18.11 -5.27
C ILE A 168 -0.98 -18.41 -4.80
N GLY A 169 -0.50 -17.71 -3.77
CA GLY A 169 0.88 -17.81 -3.30
C GLY A 169 1.91 -17.25 -4.28
N VAL A 170 3.18 -17.48 -3.95
CA VAL A 170 4.34 -17.08 -4.75
C VAL A 170 5.09 -18.34 -5.18
N ARG A 171 5.49 -18.44 -6.45
CA ARG A 171 6.31 -19.55 -6.94
C ARG A 171 7.66 -19.55 -6.23
N SER A 172 8.18 -20.73 -5.91
CA SER A 172 9.48 -20.84 -5.25
C SER A 172 10.63 -20.21 -6.03
N SER A 173 10.54 -20.20 -7.38
CA SER A 173 11.48 -19.51 -8.26
C SER A 173 11.47 -17.99 -8.11
N ASP A 174 10.33 -17.41 -7.73
CA ASP A 174 10.09 -15.98 -7.68
C ASP A 174 10.39 -15.40 -6.29
N LEU A 175 10.34 -16.24 -5.22
CA LEU A 175 10.56 -15.83 -3.84
C LEU A 175 11.82 -14.97 -3.62
N PRO A 176 13.00 -15.29 -4.22
CA PRO A 176 14.19 -14.45 -4.03
C PRO A 176 14.07 -13.03 -4.59
N TYR A 177 13.11 -12.79 -5.51
CA TYR A 177 13.00 -11.55 -6.27
C TYR A 177 11.80 -10.69 -5.89
N ILE A 178 10.89 -11.16 -5.01
CA ILE A 178 9.63 -10.46 -4.71
C ILE A 178 9.82 -9.06 -4.13
N PHE A 179 10.97 -8.77 -3.52
CA PHE A 179 11.34 -7.46 -3.00
C PHE A 179 12.21 -6.65 -3.96
N GLU A 180 12.50 -7.15 -5.16
CA GLU A 180 13.26 -6.39 -6.15
C GLU A 180 12.39 -5.35 -6.85
N LYS A 181 13.01 -4.21 -7.17
CA LYS A 181 12.33 -3.09 -7.84
C LYS A 181 11.78 -3.49 -9.21
N GLY A 182 10.46 -3.35 -9.37
CA GLY A 182 9.80 -3.62 -10.64
C GLY A 182 9.53 -5.10 -10.92
N PHE A 183 9.86 -5.98 -9.98
CA PHE A 183 9.55 -7.41 -10.13
C PHE A 183 8.04 -7.65 -10.00
N THR A 184 7.45 -8.33 -10.97
CA THR A 184 6.00 -8.59 -11.00
C THR A 184 5.64 -10.07 -11.00
N GLY A 185 6.63 -10.97 -11.05
CA GLY A 185 6.42 -12.40 -11.21
C GLY A 185 5.66 -12.77 -12.50
N ASP A 186 5.61 -14.03 -12.83
CA ASP A 186 4.76 -14.55 -13.91
C ASP A 186 3.36 -14.87 -13.35
N SER A 187 2.49 -13.88 -13.31
CA SER A 187 1.13 -14.02 -12.78
C SER A 187 0.13 -14.61 -13.77
N GLY A 188 0.62 -15.20 -14.87
CA GLY A 188 -0.20 -15.83 -15.90
C GLY A 188 -0.84 -14.84 -16.90
N ALA A 189 -1.14 -15.33 -18.10
CA ALA A 189 -1.77 -14.55 -19.15
C ALA A 189 -3.17 -14.06 -18.70
N GLY A 190 -3.33 -12.73 -18.60
CA GLY A 190 -4.63 -12.10 -18.34
C GLY A 190 -4.72 -11.28 -17.05
N ARG A 191 -3.75 -11.35 -16.12
CA ARG A 191 -3.79 -10.50 -14.92
C ARG A 191 -3.24 -9.10 -15.19
N LYS A 192 -3.91 -8.09 -14.59
CA LYS A 192 -3.60 -6.67 -14.75
C LYS A 192 -2.14 -6.39 -14.43
N LYS A 193 -1.45 -5.63 -15.29
CA LYS A 193 -0.05 -5.22 -15.11
C LYS A 193 0.17 -4.64 -13.71
N ALA A 194 1.01 -5.30 -12.92
CA ALA A 194 1.51 -4.79 -11.65
C ALA A 194 2.70 -3.88 -11.91
N THR A 195 2.94 -2.91 -11.03
CA THR A 195 4.10 -2.02 -11.12
C THR A 195 5.37 -2.65 -10.56
N GLY A 196 5.25 -3.72 -9.76
CA GLY A 196 6.36 -4.32 -9.03
C GLY A 196 6.97 -3.41 -7.97
N MET A 197 6.25 -2.35 -7.56
CA MET A 197 6.74 -1.39 -6.57
C MET A 197 6.26 -1.68 -5.15
N GLY A 198 5.14 -2.38 -4.98
CA GLY A 198 4.50 -2.57 -3.68
C GLY A 198 5.42 -3.23 -2.63
N LEU A 199 5.87 -4.46 -2.90
CA LEU A 199 6.76 -5.18 -1.99
C LEU A 199 8.20 -4.63 -1.98
N TYR A 200 8.66 -3.98 -3.05
CA TYR A 200 9.96 -3.30 -3.04
C TYR A 200 9.98 -2.14 -2.03
N LEU A 201 8.84 -1.48 -1.81
CA LEU A 201 8.69 -0.37 -0.87
C LEU A 201 8.34 -0.84 0.55
N ALA A 202 7.95 -2.09 0.70
CA ALA A 202 7.68 -2.75 1.96
C ALA A 202 8.96 -3.34 2.56
#